data_84f50c3f26d896172cae33bc67e0d88a
#
_entry.id   84f50c3f26d896172cae33bc67e0d88a
#
_cell.length_a   1.000
_cell.length_b   1.000
_cell.length_c   1.000
_cell.angle_alpha   90.00
_cell.angle_beta   90.00
_cell.angle_gamma   90.00
#
_symmetry.space_group_name_H-M   'P 1'
#
loop_
_entity.id
_entity.type
_entity.pdbx_description
1 polymer ?
#
loop_
_entity_poly.entity_id
_entity_poly.type
_entity_poly.pdbx_seq_one_letter_code
_entity_poly.pdbx_strand_id
1 'polypeptide(L)'
;FQPTYTTRNSPKHFLSSFFVAVIFIICPTTGCNNSPNIVPVKGTVLLDGKPLEGAAVLFHPTTDERPAVGVTDKRGMFQLTTRRQGDGAHVGLNKVSITKESEEPQLNDAEEGIQDFTLITPAQYASPELSGVEIDVYPGMESIMLEMTTD
;
A
#
# COMPACT_ATOMS: atom_id res chain seq x y z
N PHE A 1 92.88 -44.56 5.90
CA PHE A 1 91.95 -43.63 6.47
C PHE A 1 90.86 -43.43 5.45
N GLN A 2 89.71 -43.88 5.77
CA GLN A 2 88.50 -43.90 4.92
C GLN A 2 87.77 -42.59 5.00
N PRO A 3 87.31 -42.06 3.91
CA PRO A 3 86.15 -41.11 3.96
C PRO A 3 84.89 -41.89 3.56
N THR A 4 83.94 -41.88 4.44
CA THR A 4 82.62 -42.41 4.26
C THR A 4 81.82 -41.55 3.32
N TYR A 5 81.26 -42.15 2.28
CA TYR A 5 80.31 -41.49 1.38
C TYR A 5 78.92 -41.49 1.98
N THR A 6 78.40 -40.32 2.21
CA THR A 6 76.98 -40.15 2.58
C THR A 6 76.15 -39.96 1.31
N THR A 7 75.36 -40.92 0.97
CA THR A 7 74.39 -40.80 -0.12
C THR A 7 73.26 -39.90 0.32
N ARG A 8 73.14 -38.76 -0.33
CA ARG A 8 72.01 -37.82 -0.12
C ARG A 8 70.79 -38.39 -0.80
N ASN A 9 69.86 -38.97 -0.04
CA ASN A 9 68.55 -39.31 -0.50
C ASN A 9 67.72 -38.04 -0.58
N SER A 10 67.39 -37.67 -1.79
CA SER A 10 66.47 -36.52 -2.09
C SER A 10 65.03 -36.99 -1.91
N PRO A 11 64.22 -36.39 -1.01
CA PRO A 11 62.81 -36.70 -0.98
C PRO A 11 62.14 -35.99 -2.15
N LYS A 12 61.57 -36.76 -3.04
CA LYS A 12 60.67 -36.30 -4.08
C LYS A 12 59.45 -35.70 -3.40
N HIS A 13 59.32 -34.37 -3.51
CA HIS A 13 58.12 -33.66 -3.09
C HIS A 13 56.96 -34.12 -3.96
N PHE A 14 56.13 -34.95 -3.38
CA PHE A 14 54.82 -35.29 -3.90
C PHE A 14 53.92 -34.07 -3.68
N LEU A 15 53.83 -33.22 -4.69
CA LEU A 15 52.79 -32.14 -4.71
C LEU A 15 51.44 -32.82 -4.84
N SER A 16 50.84 -33.09 -3.71
CA SER A 16 49.40 -33.37 -3.64
C SER A 16 48.64 -32.09 -3.91
N SER A 17 48.23 -31.96 -5.16
CA SER A 17 47.35 -30.89 -5.59
C SER A 17 45.96 -31.10 -4.95
N PHE A 18 45.73 -30.43 -3.83
CA PHE A 18 44.39 -30.32 -3.26
C PHE A 18 43.55 -29.41 -4.20
N PHE A 19 42.84 -30.03 -5.12
CA PHE A 19 41.74 -29.40 -5.81
C PHE A 19 40.64 -29.20 -4.78
N VAL A 20 40.61 -28.00 -4.18
CA VAL A 20 39.44 -27.51 -3.45
C VAL A 20 38.38 -27.21 -4.48
N ALA A 21 37.50 -28.17 -4.74
CA ALA A 21 36.28 -27.93 -5.49
C ALA A 21 35.36 -27.02 -4.65
N VAL A 22 35.44 -25.71 -4.91
CA VAL A 22 34.47 -24.77 -4.40
C VAL A 22 33.15 -25.05 -5.14
N ILE A 23 32.31 -25.88 -4.54
CA ILE A 23 30.93 -26.06 -4.99
C ILE A 23 30.20 -24.75 -4.67
N PHE A 24 30.08 -23.88 -5.68
CA PHE A 24 29.16 -22.75 -5.66
C PHE A 24 27.74 -23.32 -5.65
N ILE A 25 27.17 -23.43 -4.44
CA ILE A 25 25.75 -23.73 -4.28
C ILE A 25 25.02 -22.49 -4.78
N ILE A 26 24.64 -22.51 -6.05
CA ILE A 26 23.69 -21.56 -6.62
C ILE A 26 22.35 -21.90 -5.95
N CYS A 27 22.05 -21.22 -4.83
CA CYS A 27 20.68 -21.17 -4.31
C CYS A 27 19.83 -20.53 -5.40
N PRO A 28 18.87 -21.24 -5.99
CA PRO A 28 17.85 -20.57 -6.78
C PRO A 28 17.06 -19.72 -5.78
N THR A 29 17.25 -18.40 -5.82
CA THR A 29 16.32 -17.48 -5.21
C THR A 29 15.02 -17.62 -6.00
N THR A 30 14.16 -18.54 -5.57
CA THR A 30 12.76 -18.51 -5.94
C THR A 30 12.24 -17.19 -5.38
N GLY A 31 12.32 -16.15 -6.21
CA GLY A 31 11.65 -14.90 -5.93
C GLY A 31 10.18 -15.23 -5.75
N CYS A 32 9.68 -15.08 -4.52
CA CYS A 32 8.26 -15.03 -4.30
C CYS A 32 7.73 -13.92 -5.20
N ASN A 33 7.05 -14.27 -6.29
CA ASN A 33 6.20 -13.38 -7.05
C ASN A 33 5.02 -13.01 -6.13
N ASN A 34 5.32 -12.18 -5.14
CA ASN A 34 4.33 -11.52 -4.34
C ASN A 34 3.88 -10.34 -5.21
N SER A 35 2.91 -10.56 -6.09
CA SER A 35 2.18 -9.45 -6.71
C SER A 35 1.76 -8.55 -5.58
N PRO A 36 2.06 -7.24 -5.64
CA PRO A 36 1.71 -6.35 -4.55
C PRO A 36 0.20 -6.42 -4.35
N ASN A 37 -0.23 -6.89 -3.19
CA ASN A 37 -1.66 -6.91 -2.83
C ASN A 37 -2.20 -5.49 -2.60
N ILE A 38 -1.32 -4.50 -2.49
CA ILE A 38 -1.62 -3.07 -2.35
C ILE A 38 -0.88 -2.33 -3.46
N VAL A 39 -1.60 -1.48 -4.19
CA VAL A 39 -1.07 -0.66 -5.28
C VAL A 39 -1.43 0.81 -5.08
N PRO A 40 -0.55 1.74 -5.51
CA PRO A 40 -0.82 3.16 -5.39
C PRO A 40 -2.12 3.55 -6.10
N VAL A 41 -3.01 4.24 -5.36
CA VAL A 41 -4.27 4.79 -5.88
C VAL A 41 -4.35 6.26 -5.50
N LYS A 42 -4.68 7.09 -6.46
CA LYS A 42 -4.92 8.52 -6.30
C LYS A 42 -6.13 8.94 -7.12
N GLY A 43 -6.75 10.04 -6.74
CA GLY A 43 -7.92 10.53 -7.47
C GLY A 43 -8.32 11.93 -7.07
N THR A 44 -9.48 12.34 -7.55
CA THR A 44 -10.10 13.62 -7.25
C THR A 44 -11.56 13.38 -6.86
N VAL A 45 -12.04 14.07 -5.84
CA VAL A 45 -13.43 14.08 -5.43
C VAL A 45 -14.08 15.40 -5.83
N LEU A 46 -15.22 15.30 -6.50
CA LEU A 46 -16.06 16.43 -6.85
C LEU A 46 -17.42 16.29 -6.14
N LEU A 47 -17.96 17.40 -5.68
CA LEU A 47 -19.35 17.54 -5.24
C LEU A 47 -20.04 18.56 -6.13
N ASP A 48 -21.07 18.16 -6.85
CA ASP A 48 -21.77 19.01 -7.84
C ASP A 48 -20.79 19.69 -8.82
N GLY A 49 -19.79 18.92 -9.32
CA GLY A 49 -18.78 19.39 -10.26
C GLY A 49 -17.68 20.27 -9.64
N LYS A 50 -17.68 20.49 -8.32
CA LYS A 50 -16.66 21.31 -7.63
C LYS A 50 -15.74 20.45 -6.80
N PRO A 51 -14.40 20.73 -6.79
CA PRO A 51 -13.48 20.04 -5.92
C PRO A 51 -13.89 20.12 -4.44
N LEU A 52 -13.92 19.00 -3.75
CA LEU A 52 -14.27 18.92 -2.34
C LEU A 52 -13.02 18.75 -1.49
N GLU A 53 -12.64 19.78 -0.74
CA GLU A 53 -11.53 19.77 0.21
C GLU A 53 -11.93 19.08 1.52
N GLY A 54 -10.98 18.37 2.16
CA GLY A 54 -11.15 17.80 3.49
C GLY A 54 -12.12 16.63 3.57
N ALA A 55 -12.48 16.02 2.45
CA ALA A 55 -13.31 14.82 2.45
C ALA A 55 -12.46 13.57 2.75
N ALA A 56 -12.92 12.73 3.66
CA ALA A 56 -12.37 11.41 3.90
C ALA A 56 -12.91 10.43 2.86
N VAL A 57 -11.99 9.77 2.15
CA VAL A 57 -12.29 8.77 1.12
C VAL A 57 -11.80 7.42 1.64
N LEU A 58 -12.70 6.45 1.73
CA LEU A 58 -12.37 5.10 2.19
C LEU A 58 -12.69 4.08 1.09
N PHE A 59 -11.72 3.22 0.82
CA PHE A 59 -11.87 2.06 -0.06
C PHE A 59 -11.96 0.80 0.81
N HIS A 60 -13.12 0.18 0.80
CA HIS A 60 -13.43 -1.02 1.56
C HIS A 60 -13.29 -2.23 0.63
N PRO A 61 -12.22 -3.02 0.74
CA PRO A 61 -12.09 -4.24 -0.05
C PRO A 61 -13.24 -5.20 0.25
N THR A 62 -13.70 -5.93 -0.75
CA THR A 62 -14.74 -6.96 -0.57
C THR A 62 -14.23 -8.21 0.14
N THR A 63 -12.93 -8.26 0.41
CA THR A 63 -12.26 -9.27 1.24
C THR A 63 -12.11 -8.77 2.67
N ASP A 64 -11.74 -9.67 3.61
CA ASP A 64 -11.51 -9.32 5.03
C ASP A 64 -10.15 -8.60 5.23
N GLU A 65 -9.89 -7.60 4.40
CA GLU A 65 -8.67 -6.80 4.41
C GLU A 65 -8.95 -5.40 4.99
N ARG A 66 -7.88 -4.74 5.45
CA ARG A 66 -8.00 -3.38 6.00
C ARG A 66 -8.40 -2.37 4.91
N PRO A 67 -9.38 -1.49 5.18
CA PRO A 67 -9.70 -0.39 4.28
C PRO A 67 -8.51 0.56 4.04
N ALA A 68 -8.45 1.11 2.85
CA ALA A 68 -7.54 2.20 2.51
C ALA A 68 -8.24 3.54 2.75
N VAL A 69 -7.49 4.53 3.26
CA VAL A 69 -8.01 5.85 3.61
C VAL A 69 -7.21 6.94 2.90
N GLY A 70 -7.89 7.96 2.43
CA GLY A 70 -7.30 9.20 1.93
C GLY A 70 -8.12 10.41 2.38
N VAL A 71 -7.51 11.59 2.40
CA VAL A 71 -8.18 12.86 2.65
C VAL A 71 -7.90 13.78 1.47
N THR A 72 -8.92 14.48 1.00
CA THR A 72 -8.80 15.38 -0.14
C THR A 72 -8.13 16.71 0.24
N ASP A 73 -7.28 17.20 -0.64
CA ASP A 73 -6.67 18.53 -0.54
C ASP A 73 -7.61 19.64 -1.08
N LYS A 74 -7.12 20.90 -1.10
CA LYS A 74 -7.85 22.07 -1.64
C LYS A 74 -8.31 21.93 -3.09
N ARG A 75 -7.71 21.01 -3.83
CA ARG A 75 -8.06 20.73 -5.23
C ARG A 75 -8.94 19.48 -5.36
N GLY A 76 -9.41 18.95 -4.22
CA GLY A 76 -10.18 17.72 -4.17
C GLY A 76 -9.35 16.46 -4.42
N MET A 77 -8.01 16.58 -4.52
CA MET A 77 -7.15 15.44 -4.81
C MET A 77 -6.85 14.64 -3.55
N PHE A 78 -6.84 13.31 -3.68
CA PHE A 78 -6.48 12.39 -2.62
C PHE A 78 -5.46 11.34 -3.08
N GLN A 79 -4.77 10.77 -2.10
CA GLN A 79 -3.94 9.58 -2.27
C GLN A 79 -4.28 8.60 -1.15
N LEU A 80 -4.51 7.34 -1.51
CA LEU A 80 -4.90 6.33 -0.54
C LEU A 80 -3.69 5.78 0.23
N THR A 81 -3.98 5.39 1.45
CA THR A 81 -3.03 4.80 2.42
C THR A 81 -3.71 3.63 3.10
N THR A 82 -3.08 2.45 3.09
CA THR A 82 -3.54 1.26 3.80
C THR A 82 -2.66 0.93 5.00
N ARG A 83 -1.36 0.76 4.79
CA ARG A 83 -0.37 0.36 5.81
C ARG A 83 0.75 1.38 5.95
N ARG A 84 1.19 1.96 4.83
CA ARG A 84 2.26 2.96 4.76
C ARG A 84 1.75 4.15 3.96
N GLN A 85 2.16 5.33 4.33
CA GLN A 85 1.73 6.55 3.67
C GLN A 85 1.85 6.43 2.14
N GLY A 86 0.71 6.59 1.45
CA GLY A 86 0.64 6.60 0.00
C GLY A 86 0.84 5.24 -0.68
N ASP A 87 0.80 4.13 0.06
CA ASP A 87 0.94 2.78 -0.51
C ASP A 87 -0.27 2.36 -1.35
N GLY A 88 -1.42 3.00 -1.15
CA GLY A 88 -2.61 2.82 -1.97
C GLY A 88 -3.67 1.94 -1.36
N ALA A 89 -4.35 1.12 -2.19
CA ALA A 89 -5.44 0.25 -1.80
C ALA A 89 -5.21 -1.20 -2.23
N HIS A 90 -5.97 -2.13 -1.65
CA HIS A 90 -5.93 -3.54 -2.02
C HIS A 90 -6.44 -3.75 -3.45
N VAL A 91 -5.74 -4.60 -4.18
CA VAL A 91 -6.12 -5.03 -5.53
C VAL A 91 -7.43 -5.81 -5.47
N GLY A 92 -8.28 -5.55 -6.47
CA GLY A 92 -9.62 -6.13 -6.60
C GLY A 92 -10.74 -5.14 -6.31
N LEU A 93 -11.95 -5.65 -6.19
CA LEU A 93 -13.15 -4.83 -6.02
C LEU A 93 -13.20 -4.20 -4.63
N ASN A 94 -13.35 -2.89 -4.60
CA ASN A 94 -13.49 -2.08 -3.40
C ASN A 94 -14.77 -1.26 -3.47
N LYS A 95 -15.55 -1.26 -2.40
CA LYS A 95 -16.66 -0.32 -2.20
C LYS A 95 -16.12 0.97 -1.63
N VAL A 96 -16.64 2.10 -2.07
CA VAL A 96 -16.11 3.42 -1.68
C VAL A 96 -17.11 4.16 -0.83
N SER A 97 -16.66 4.70 0.30
CA SER A 97 -17.41 5.69 1.05
C SER A 97 -16.66 7.02 1.08
N ILE A 98 -17.42 8.11 1.10
CA ILE A 98 -16.89 9.48 1.09
C ILE A 98 -17.67 10.29 2.10
N THR A 99 -16.96 10.89 3.07
CA THR A 99 -17.54 11.71 4.11
C THR A 99 -16.82 13.04 4.24
N LYS A 100 -17.58 14.10 4.42
CA LYS A 100 -17.07 15.38 4.90
C LYS A 100 -18.04 15.94 5.93
N GLU A 101 -17.53 16.24 7.10
CA GLU A 101 -18.27 16.90 8.17
C GLU A 101 -18.02 18.42 8.13
N SER A 102 -18.96 19.20 8.69
CA SER A 102 -18.75 20.64 8.89
C SER A 102 -17.66 20.87 9.92
N GLU A 103 -16.80 21.85 9.70
CA GLU A 103 -15.76 22.24 10.67
C GLU A 103 -16.33 22.99 11.88
N GLU A 104 -17.56 23.50 11.78
CA GLU A 104 -18.24 24.21 12.85
C GLU A 104 -19.17 23.25 13.60
N PRO A 105 -18.92 22.99 14.90
CA PRO A 105 -19.85 22.22 15.69
C PRO A 105 -21.18 22.99 15.84
N GLN A 106 -22.28 22.34 15.51
CA GLN A 106 -23.60 22.87 15.81
C GLN A 106 -23.84 22.76 17.31
N LEU A 107 -23.94 23.89 18.01
CA LEU A 107 -24.35 23.93 19.40
C LEU A 107 -25.85 23.64 19.45
N ASN A 108 -26.22 22.45 19.80
CA ASN A 108 -27.63 22.17 20.12
C ASN A 108 -27.88 22.67 21.54
N ASP A 109 -28.99 23.41 21.72
CA ASP A 109 -29.47 23.96 23.01
C ASP A 109 -29.88 22.87 24.03
N ALA A 110 -29.58 21.59 23.78
CA ALA A 110 -29.80 20.49 24.68
C ALA A 110 -28.62 20.35 25.64
N GLU A 111 -28.89 20.37 26.93
CA GLU A 111 -28.05 20.54 28.10
C GLU A 111 -26.84 19.61 28.29
N GLU A 112 -26.37 18.89 27.31
CA GLU A 112 -25.18 18.05 27.40
C GLU A 112 -24.33 18.19 26.15
N GLY A 113 -23.43 19.15 26.06
CA GLY A 113 -22.21 19.28 25.28
C GLY A 113 -21.86 18.26 24.15
N ILE A 114 -22.86 17.67 23.52
CA ILE A 114 -22.69 16.79 22.36
C ILE A 114 -22.49 17.71 21.16
N GLN A 115 -21.28 17.71 20.64
CA GLN A 115 -20.98 18.38 19.38
C GLN A 115 -21.56 17.50 18.26
N ASP A 116 -22.64 17.95 17.68
CA ASP A 116 -23.22 17.29 16.51
C ASP A 116 -22.59 17.89 15.23
N PHE A 117 -21.90 17.04 14.46
CA PHE A 117 -21.29 17.44 13.19
C PHE A 117 -22.29 17.19 12.07
N THR A 118 -22.53 18.20 11.25
CA THR A 118 -23.40 18.03 10.08
C THR A 118 -22.58 17.52 8.90
N LEU A 119 -23.05 16.46 8.26
CA LEU A 119 -22.46 15.98 7.02
C LEU A 119 -22.68 17.01 5.89
N ILE A 120 -21.60 17.41 5.24
CA ILE A 120 -21.64 18.23 4.02
C ILE A 120 -21.91 17.32 2.81
N THR A 121 -21.36 16.10 2.83
CA THR A 121 -21.63 15.11 1.79
C THR A 121 -22.98 14.46 2.00
N PRO A 122 -23.72 14.11 0.91
CA PRO A 122 -24.97 13.35 1.03
C PRO A 122 -24.76 12.05 1.81
N ALA A 123 -25.66 11.75 2.74
CA ALA A 123 -25.54 10.64 3.69
C ALA A 123 -25.37 9.26 3.02
N GLN A 124 -25.90 9.11 1.80
CA GLN A 124 -25.75 7.88 1.04
C GLN A 124 -24.28 7.52 0.77
N TYR A 125 -23.42 8.52 0.53
CA TYR A 125 -21.99 8.28 0.26
C TYR A 125 -21.18 7.94 1.52
N ALA A 126 -21.75 8.16 2.70
CA ALA A 126 -21.07 7.84 3.96
C ALA A 126 -21.00 6.33 4.25
N SER A 127 -21.85 5.53 3.61
CA SER A 127 -21.86 4.07 3.76
C SER A 127 -21.34 3.38 2.50
N PRO A 128 -20.40 2.44 2.59
CA PRO A 128 -19.91 1.69 1.44
C PRO A 128 -21.01 0.84 0.78
N GLU A 129 -22.07 0.45 1.52
CA GLU A 129 -23.18 -0.31 1.00
C GLU A 129 -24.19 0.56 0.23
N LEU A 130 -24.34 1.83 0.63
CA LEU A 130 -25.33 2.73 0.07
C LEU A 130 -24.79 3.65 -1.01
N SER A 131 -23.46 3.85 -1.03
CA SER A 131 -22.82 4.80 -1.97
C SER A 131 -23.00 4.41 -3.43
N GLY A 132 -23.15 3.11 -3.70
CA GLY A 132 -23.22 2.57 -5.07
C GLY A 132 -21.91 2.74 -5.86
N VAL A 133 -20.84 3.22 -5.22
CA VAL A 133 -19.53 3.44 -5.86
C VAL A 133 -18.64 2.20 -5.62
N GLU A 134 -18.34 1.51 -6.68
CA GLU A 134 -17.44 0.33 -6.67
C GLU A 134 -16.28 0.57 -7.64
N ILE A 135 -15.06 0.33 -7.16
CA ILE A 135 -13.83 0.50 -7.95
C ILE A 135 -13.04 -0.81 -7.93
N ASP A 136 -12.75 -1.32 -9.10
CA ASP A 136 -11.80 -2.43 -9.26
C ASP A 136 -10.39 -1.88 -9.32
N VAL A 137 -9.60 -2.15 -8.30
CA VAL A 137 -8.22 -1.65 -8.15
C VAL A 137 -7.26 -2.65 -8.80
N TYR A 138 -6.41 -2.18 -9.69
CA TYR A 138 -5.41 -3.00 -10.40
C TYR A 138 -4.06 -2.28 -10.52
N PRO A 139 -2.95 -3.03 -10.67
CA PRO A 139 -1.63 -2.43 -10.84
C PRO A 139 -1.55 -1.53 -12.07
N GLY A 140 -1.06 -0.30 -11.86
CA GLY A 140 -0.88 0.67 -12.94
C GLY A 140 -2.16 1.46 -13.30
N MET A 141 -3.22 1.39 -12.47
CA MET A 141 -4.40 2.20 -12.70
C MET A 141 -4.07 3.70 -12.67
N GLU A 142 -4.76 4.45 -13.52
CA GLU A 142 -4.62 5.91 -13.57
C GLU A 142 -5.37 6.59 -12.42
N SER A 143 -5.25 7.93 -12.36
CA SER A 143 -6.00 8.73 -11.39
C SER A 143 -7.50 8.62 -11.66
N ILE A 144 -8.28 8.37 -10.61
CA ILE A 144 -9.73 8.23 -10.69
C ILE A 144 -10.44 9.53 -10.33
N MET A 145 -11.65 9.69 -10.87
CA MET A 145 -12.53 10.81 -10.51
C MET A 145 -13.78 10.24 -9.85
N LEU A 146 -14.07 10.73 -8.65
CA LEU A 146 -15.26 10.39 -7.87
C LEU A 146 -16.16 11.63 -7.83
N GLU A 147 -17.31 11.54 -8.44
CA GLU A 147 -18.28 12.64 -8.48
C GLU A 147 -19.50 12.27 -7.64
N MET A 148 -19.89 13.19 -6.77
CA MET A 148 -21.08 13.11 -5.94
C MET A 148 -22.06 14.22 -6.33
N THR A 149 -23.33 13.95 -6.19
CA THR A 149 -24.42 14.90 -6.39
C THR A 149 -25.26 15.02 -5.14
N THR A 150 -25.79 16.23 -4.89
CA THR A 150 -26.66 16.51 -3.73
C THR A 150 -28.14 16.24 -3.99
N ASP A 151 -28.49 15.66 -5.16
CA ASP A 151 -29.88 15.31 -5.54
C ASP A 151 -30.45 14.14 -4.75
#